data_2e546b086fba8e4656743c46ce5b2e21
#
_entry.id   2e546b086fba8e4656743c46ce5b2e21
#
_cell.length_a   1.000
_cell.length_b   1.000
_cell.length_c   1.000
_cell.angle_alpha   90.00
_cell.angle_beta   90.00
_cell.angle_gamma   90.00
#
_symmetry.space_group_name_H-M   'P 1'
#
loop_
_entity.id
_entity.type
_entity.pdbx_description
1 polymer ?
#
loop_
_entity_poly.entity_id
_entity_poly.type
_entity_poly.pdbx_seq_one_letter_code
_entity_poly.pdbx_strand_id
1 'polypeptide(L)'
;LVTAIEAGGDDLIAKNAPEPVLRAKMKAMTRVAGLRQKLAYANAHLLEQAHRDGLTGLLNRGYMDERADATWAQACESDASFAVLMIDIDNFKRYNDHYGHQLGDDCLRRVAKAIDATTRNTGLSRAFTARYGGEEFTVILPWVKRGDFELLAMGIVTAVRNCAMPHAMNAHWGVVTVSVGGGFLA
;
A
#
# COMPACT_ATOMS: atom_id res chain seq x y z
N LEU A 1 20.92 18.03 -38.65
CA LEU A 1 19.69 17.30 -38.27
C LEU A 1 19.97 16.28 -37.18
N VAL A 2 20.93 15.39 -37.38
CA VAL A 2 21.33 14.34 -36.44
C VAL A 2 21.76 14.93 -35.08
N THR A 3 22.64 15.92 -35.09
CA THR A 3 23.22 16.57 -33.91
C THR A 3 22.19 17.22 -32.95
N ALA A 4 21.08 17.69 -33.46
CA ALA A 4 20.05 18.33 -32.60
C ALA A 4 19.12 17.30 -31.96
N ILE A 5 18.88 16.15 -32.61
CA ILE A 5 18.14 15.03 -32.05
C ILE A 5 19.01 14.32 -31.01
N GLU A 6 20.30 14.13 -31.26
CA GLU A 6 21.26 13.60 -30.29
C GLU A 6 21.46 14.49 -29.06
N ALA A 7 21.25 15.81 -29.21
CA ALA A 7 21.25 16.76 -28.09
C ALA A 7 19.92 16.83 -27.31
N GLY A 8 18.95 15.94 -27.59
CA GLY A 8 17.67 15.84 -26.85
C GLY A 8 16.54 16.69 -27.46
N GLY A 9 16.68 17.17 -28.70
CA GLY A 9 15.59 17.85 -29.39
C GLY A 9 14.58 16.85 -29.97
N ASP A 10 13.31 16.98 -29.61
CA ASP A 10 12.23 16.11 -30.10
C ASP A 10 11.89 16.33 -31.60
N ASP A 11 12.21 17.50 -32.17
CA ASP A 11 11.97 17.83 -33.60
C ASP A 11 12.75 19.09 -34.03
N LEU A 12 12.90 19.28 -35.33
CA LEU A 12 13.54 20.42 -35.94
C LEU A 12 12.55 21.14 -36.88
N ILE A 13 12.52 22.46 -36.75
CA ILE A 13 11.75 23.34 -37.64
C ILE A 13 12.71 24.32 -38.29
N ALA A 14 12.63 24.44 -39.63
CA ALA A 14 13.42 25.44 -40.36
C ALA A 14 12.96 26.86 -39.92
N LYS A 15 13.91 27.78 -39.73
CA LYS A 15 13.65 29.17 -39.29
C LYS A 15 12.63 29.95 -40.17
N ASN A 16 12.50 29.52 -41.42
CA ASN A 16 11.63 30.07 -42.43
C ASN A 16 10.51 29.11 -42.86
N ALA A 17 10.11 28.18 -42.00
CA ALA A 17 9.03 27.23 -42.31
C ALA A 17 7.70 28.00 -42.55
N PRO A 18 6.90 27.62 -43.57
CA PRO A 18 5.58 28.20 -43.79
C PRO A 18 4.66 27.99 -42.55
N GLU A 19 3.84 29.01 -42.26
CA GLU A 19 2.91 28.99 -41.10
C GLU A 19 2.05 27.73 -41.02
N PRO A 20 1.48 27.17 -42.11
CA PRO A 20 0.70 25.96 -42.07
C PRO A 20 1.52 24.73 -41.57
N VAL A 21 2.80 24.66 -41.95
CA VAL A 21 3.72 23.58 -41.53
C VAL A 21 4.01 23.69 -40.02
N LEU A 22 4.24 24.91 -39.55
CA LEU A 22 4.47 25.18 -38.14
C LEU A 22 3.25 24.79 -37.29
N ARG A 23 2.04 25.22 -37.72
CA ARG A 23 0.78 24.87 -37.05
C ARG A 23 0.56 23.34 -37.02
N ALA A 24 0.80 22.65 -38.14
CA ALA A 24 0.65 21.20 -38.21
C ALA A 24 1.61 20.49 -37.26
N LYS A 25 2.90 20.90 -37.20
CA LYS A 25 3.88 20.36 -36.25
C LYS A 25 3.52 20.63 -34.82
N MET A 26 3.13 21.86 -34.46
CA MET A 26 2.67 22.20 -33.11
C MET A 26 1.48 21.32 -32.68
N LYS A 27 0.49 21.15 -33.58
CA LYS A 27 -0.65 20.26 -33.32
C LYS A 27 -0.25 18.82 -33.12
N ALA A 28 0.72 18.30 -33.91
CA ALA A 28 1.25 16.96 -33.74
C ALA A 28 2.00 16.81 -32.41
N MET A 29 2.85 17.77 -32.04
CA MET A 29 3.59 17.78 -30.77
C MET A 29 2.65 17.83 -29.57
N THR A 30 1.62 18.69 -29.60
CA THR A 30 0.61 18.75 -28.54
C THR A 30 -0.13 17.42 -28.40
N ARG A 31 -0.45 16.76 -29.54
CA ARG A 31 -1.09 15.44 -29.52
C ARG A 31 -0.18 14.37 -28.91
N VAL A 32 1.11 14.36 -29.29
CA VAL A 32 2.11 13.41 -28.74
C VAL A 32 2.30 13.65 -27.25
N ALA A 33 2.43 14.90 -26.81
CA ALA A 33 2.55 15.22 -25.39
C ALA A 33 1.30 14.75 -24.59
N GLY A 34 0.10 14.99 -25.14
CA GLY A 34 -1.14 14.51 -24.53
C GLY A 34 -1.25 12.98 -24.46
N LEU A 35 -0.77 12.26 -25.48
CA LEU A 35 -0.74 10.79 -25.48
C LEU A 35 0.28 10.25 -24.47
N ARG A 36 1.48 10.85 -24.38
CA ARG A 36 2.49 10.51 -23.37
C ARG A 36 1.96 10.70 -21.95
N GLN A 37 1.26 11.80 -21.70
CA GLN A 37 0.65 12.07 -20.39
C GLN A 37 -0.43 11.04 -20.04
N LYS A 38 -1.31 10.68 -20.98
CA LYS A 38 -2.33 9.65 -20.79
C LYS A 38 -1.71 8.28 -20.53
N LEU A 39 -0.67 7.93 -21.25
CA LEU A 39 0.05 6.66 -21.05
C LEU A 39 0.73 6.61 -19.67
N ALA A 40 1.40 7.69 -19.26
CA ALA A 40 2.02 7.79 -17.94
C ALA A 40 0.98 7.65 -16.82
N TYR A 41 -0.18 8.31 -16.95
CA TYR A 41 -1.29 8.17 -16.00
C TYR A 41 -1.85 6.74 -15.95
N ALA A 42 -2.07 6.12 -17.12
CA ALA A 42 -2.57 4.75 -17.19
C ALA A 42 -1.57 3.75 -16.56
N ASN A 43 -0.27 3.90 -16.85
CA ASN A 43 0.77 3.07 -16.25
C ASN A 43 0.85 3.25 -14.72
N ALA A 44 0.79 4.49 -14.23
CA ALA A 44 0.78 4.76 -12.79
C ALA A 44 -0.43 4.12 -12.11
N HIS A 45 -1.61 4.19 -12.73
CA HIS A 45 -2.83 3.56 -12.21
C HIS A 45 -2.75 2.03 -12.21
N LEU A 46 -2.22 1.43 -13.28
CA LEU A 46 -2.01 -0.02 -13.35
C LEU A 46 -1.01 -0.51 -12.29
N LEU A 47 0.09 0.22 -12.09
CA LEU A 47 1.07 -0.07 -11.05
C LEU A 47 0.42 0.02 -9.65
N GLU A 48 -0.37 1.06 -9.40
CA GLU A 48 -1.07 1.19 -8.11
C GLU A 48 -2.04 0.02 -7.87
N GLN A 49 -2.79 -0.41 -8.89
CA GLN A 49 -3.66 -1.59 -8.80
C GLN A 49 -2.85 -2.88 -8.57
N ALA A 50 -1.70 -3.04 -9.25
CA ALA A 50 -0.83 -4.20 -9.08
C ALA A 50 -0.20 -4.30 -7.67
N HIS A 51 -0.11 -3.19 -6.95
CA HIS A 51 0.48 -3.13 -5.60
C HIS A 51 -0.51 -3.36 -4.47
N ARG A 52 -1.83 -3.41 -4.76
CA ARG A 52 -2.86 -3.54 -3.73
C ARG A 52 -3.54 -4.90 -3.73
N ASP A 53 -4.00 -5.31 -2.55
CA ASP A 53 -4.90 -6.45 -2.39
C ASP A 53 -6.32 -6.05 -2.85
N GLY A 54 -6.88 -6.81 -3.76
CA GLY A 54 -8.16 -6.49 -4.40
C GLY A 54 -9.37 -6.52 -3.45
N LEU A 55 -9.28 -7.22 -2.31
CA LEU A 55 -10.35 -7.31 -1.34
C LEU A 55 -10.31 -6.16 -0.33
N THR A 56 -9.14 -5.89 0.22
CA THR A 56 -8.95 -4.98 1.37
C THR A 56 -8.46 -3.60 0.99
N GLY A 57 -7.85 -3.43 -0.20
CA GLY A 57 -7.24 -2.19 -0.66
C GLY A 57 -5.90 -1.86 0.02
N LEU A 58 -5.44 -2.68 0.96
CA LEU A 58 -4.10 -2.56 1.54
C LEU A 58 -3.02 -2.93 0.51
N LEU A 59 -1.75 -2.73 0.84
CA LEU A 59 -0.69 -3.28 0.01
C LEU A 59 -0.82 -4.81 -0.04
N ASN A 60 -0.57 -5.40 -1.21
CA ASN A 60 -0.45 -6.84 -1.33
C ASN A 60 0.93 -7.31 -0.85
N ARG A 61 1.07 -8.61 -0.65
CA ARG A 61 2.29 -9.24 -0.17
C ARG A 61 3.51 -8.92 -1.04
N GLY A 62 3.36 -9.06 -2.37
CA GLY A 62 4.50 -8.86 -3.29
C GLY A 62 5.10 -7.47 -3.20
N TYR A 63 4.26 -6.45 -3.22
CA TYR A 63 4.72 -5.07 -3.09
C TYR A 63 5.19 -4.72 -1.67
N MET A 64 4.57 -5.34 -0.66
CA MET A 64 5.01 -5.20 0.72
C MET A 64 6.44 -5.74 0.91
N ASP A 65 6.74 -6.94 0.37
CA ASP A 65 8.08 -7.55 0.46
C ASP A 65 9.13 -6.63 -0.20
N GLU A 66 8.87 -6.18 -1.45
CA GLU A 66 9.75 -5.26 -2.17
C GLU A 66 10.01 -3.96 -1.37
N ARG A 67 8.96 -3.36 -0.85
CA ARG A 67 9.05 -2.12 -0.09
C ARG A 67 9.73 -2.32 1.28
N ALA A 68 9.50 -3.45 1.94
CA ALA A 68 10.13 -3.79 3.21
C ALA A 68 11.64 -3.96 3.04
N ASP A 69 12.09 -4.67 1.99
CA ASP A 69 13.51 -4.86 1.69
C ASP A 69 14.22 -3.52 1.44
N ALA A 70 13.64 -2.66 0.60
CA ALA A 70 14.18 -1.33 0.34
C ALA A 70 14.25 -0.46 1.61
N THR A 71 13.21 -0.51 2.44
CA THR A 71 13.13 0.27 3.68
C THR A 71 14.06 -0.27 4.75
N TRP A 72 14.23 -1.59 4.82
CA TRP A 72 15.19 -2.25 5.69
C TRP A 72 16.63 -1.85 5.35
N ALA A 73 17.00 -1.88 4.07
CA ALA A 73 18.33 -1.44 3.64
C ALA A 73 18.62 0.00 4.06
N GLN A 74 17.65 0.93 3.88
CA GLN A 74 17.77 2.33 4.33
C GLN A 74 17.90 2.46 5.85
N ALA A 75 17.17 1.64 6.62
CA ALA A 75 17.26 1.64 8.08
C ALA A 75 18.64 1.18 8.54
N CYS A 76 19.19 0.11 7.93
CA CYS A 76 20.56 -0.36 8.20
C CYS A 76 21.62 0.69 7.87
N GLU A 77 21.52 1.37 6.72
CA GLU A 77 22.47 2.42 6.33
C GLU A 77 22.46 3.62 7.27
N SER A 78 21.29 3.93 7.87
CA SER A 78 21.13 5.07 8.77
C SER A 78 21.23 4.70 10.27
N ASP A 79 21.58 3.46 10.60
CA ASP A 79 21.61 2.93 11.98
C ASP A 79 20.28 3.23 12.71
N ALA A 80 19.18 2.98 12.02
CA ALA A 80 17.84 3.31 12.51
C ALA A 80 17.05 2.07 12.88
N SER A 81 16.15 2.22 13.83
CA SER A 81 15.27 1.17 14.28
C SER A 81 14.30 0.69 13.17
N PHE A 82 13.96 -0.59 13.22
CA PHE A 82 12.99 -1.20 12.32
C PHE A 82 12.14 -2.20 13.09
N ALA A 83 10.83 -2.21 12.82
CA ALA A 83 9.95 -3.18 13.45
C ALA A 83 8.90 -3.72 12.48
N VAL A 84 8.42 -4.91 12.77
CA VAL A 84 7.38 -5.62 12.02
C VAL A 84 6.34 -6.12 13.00
N LEU A 85 5.07 -5.90 12.68
CA LEU A 85 3.94 -6.55 13.33
C LEU A 85 3.32 -7.54 12.36
N MET A 86 3.09 -8.77 12.83
CA MET A 86 2.24 -9.77 12.17
C MET A 86 0.93 -9.87 12.94
N ILE A 87 -0.17 -9.89 12.24
CA ILE A 87 -1.52 -9.83 12.78
C ILE A 87 -2.34 -10.93 12.12
N ASP A 88 -3.02 -11.73 12.92
CA ASP A 88 -3.89 -12.83 12.46
C ASP A 88 -5.28 -12.70 13.09
N ILE A 89 -6.33 -12.97 12.31
CA ILE A 89 -7.71 -12.95 12.83
C ILE A 89 -8.01 -14.25 13.57
N ASP A 90 -8.29 -14.15 14.85
CA ASP A 90 -8.57 -15.29 15.72
C ASP A 90 -9.77 -16.09 15.24
N ASN A 91 -9.56 -17.41 15.05
CA ASN A 91 -10.60 -18.37 14.63
C ASN A 91 -11.30 -18.02 13.30
N PHE A 92 -10.63 -17.34 12.36
CA PHE A 92 -11.26 -16.86 11.11
C PHE A 92 -11.87 -17.99 10.26
N LYS A 93 -11.22 -19.16 10.19
CA LYS A 93 -11.81 -20.32 9.53
C LYS A 93 -13.18 -20.68 10.12
N ARG A 94 -13.31 -20.72 11.45
CA ARG A 94 -14.59 -20.99 12.13
C ARG A 94 -15.62 -19.90 11.90
N TYR A 95 -15.16 -18.66 11.73
CA TYR A 95 -16.02 -17.55 11.33
C TYR A 95 -16.63 -17.81 9.95
N ASN A 96 -15.80 -18.15 8.95
CA ASN A 96 -16.25 -18.47 7.60
C ASN A 96 -17.17 -19.68 7.55
N ASP A 97 -16.84 -20.74 8.30
CA ASP A 97 -17.66 -21.95 8.37
C ASP A 97 -19.06 -21.67 8.96
N HIS A 98 -19.18 -20.69 9.85
CA HIS A 98 -20.44 -20.33 10.52
C HIS A 98 -21.25 -19.26 9.77
N TYR A 99 -20.61 -18.23 9.26
CA TYR A 99 -21.27 -17.06 8.65
C TYR A 99 -21.19 -17.02 7.12
N GLY A 100 -20.37 -17.87 6.50
CA GLY A 100 -20.13 -17.90 5.07
C GLY A 100 -19.04 -16.91 4.60
N HIS A 101 -18.48 -17.18 3.43
CA HIS A 101 -17.36 -16.43 2.88
C HIS A 101 -17.65 -14.95 2.61
N GLN A 102 -18.91 -14.60 2.26
CA GLN A 102 -19.26 -13.19 2.03
C GLN A 102 -19.12 -12.34 3.29
N LEU A 103 -19.58 -12.84 4.44
CA LEU A 103 -19.38 -12.16 5.71
C LEU A 103 -17.92 -12.21 6.17
N GLY A 104 -17.18 -13.28 5.79
CA GLY A 104 -15.74 -13.33 5.97
C GLY A 104 -15.00 -12.24 5.21
N ASP A 105 -15.38 -12.00 3.96
CA ASP A 105 -14.81 -10.90 3.16
C ASP A 105 -15.11 -9.52 3.77
N ASP A 106 -16.32 -9.31 4.29
CA ASP A 106 -16.67 -8.07 4.99
C ASP A 106 -15.90 -7.92 6.30
N CYS A 107 -15.69 -9.02 7.03
CA CYS A 107 -14.82 -9.06 8.20
C CYS A 107 -13.40 -8.63 7.85
N LEU A 108 -12.79 -9.21 6.82
CA LEU A 108 -11.45 -8.86 6.32
C LEU A 108 -11.34 -7.37 5.97
N ARG A 109 -12.32 -6.81 5.25
CA ARG A 109 -12.35 -5.37 4.90
C ARG A 109 -12.39 -4.48 6.14
N ARG A 110 -13.21 -4.83 7.13
CA ARG A 110 -13.36 -4.06 8.37
C ARG A 110 -12.11 -4.13 9.24
N VAL A 111 -11.50 -5.32 9.37
CA VAL A 111 -10.24 -5.51 10.09
C VAL A 111 -9.12 -4.73 9.42
N ALA A 112 -8.96 -4.86 8.10
CA ALA A 112 -7.98 -4.12 7.31
C ALA A 112 -8.09 -2.61 7.53
N LYS A 113 -9.33 -2.08 7.48
CA LYS A 113 -9.60 -0.66 7.71
C LYS A 113 -9.23 -0.22 9.13
N ALA A 114 -9.53 -1.05 10.13
CA ALA A 114 -9.20 -0.75 11.54
C ALA A 114 -7.68 -0.71 11.75
N ILE A 115 -6.93 -1.67 11.20
CA ILE A 115 -5.47 -1.73 11.28
C ILE A 115 -4.86 -0.50 10.59
N ASP A 116 -5.25 -0.22 9.36
CA ASP A 116 -4.70 0.89 8.56
C ASP A 116 -5.00 2.25 9.21
N ALA A 117 -6.22 2.47 9.68
CA ALA A 117 -6.60 3.70 10.39
C ALA A 117 -5.80 3.87 11.69
N THR A 118 -5.61 2.80 12.46
CA THR A 118 -4.82 2.84 13.70
C THR A 118 -3.38 3.18 13.40
N THR A 119 -2.79 2.54 12.39
CA THR A 119 -1.41 2.81 11.94
C THR A 119 -1.22 4.26 11.51
N ARG A 120 -2.12 4.79 10.68
CA ARG A 120 -2.05 6.20 10.22
C ARG A 120 -2.20 7.21 11.34
N ASN A 121 -3.05 6.93 12.32
CA ASN A 121 -3.30 7.85 13.44
C ASN A 121 -2.12 7.98 14.40
N THR A 122 -1.12 7.11 14.34
CA THR A 122 0.11 7.25 15.15
C THR A 122 1.02 8.39 14.69
N GLY A 123 0.83 8.94 13.49
CA GLY A 123 1.72 9.93 12.89
C GLY A 123 3.04 9.34 12.36
N LEU A 124 3.22 8.03 12.38
CA LEU A 124 4.38 7.32 11.81
C LEU A 124 4.29 7.34 10.28
N SER A 125 4.70 8.42 9.66
CA SER A 125 4.50 8.71 8.23
C SER A 125 5.14 7.70 7.26
N ARG A 126 6.10 6.91 7.74
CA ARG A 126 6.79 5.88 6.94
C ARG A 126 6.22 4.48 7.16
N ALA A 127 5.36 4.29 8.16
CA ALA A 127 4.70 3.03 8.41
C ALA A 127 3.75 2.65 7.27
N PHE A 128 3.63 1.37 6.97
CA PHE A 128 2.70 0.89 5.98
C PHE A 128 2.12 -0.46 6.36
N THR A 129 0.88 -0.68 5.91
CA THR A 129 0.07 -1.86 6.22
C THR A 129 -0.17 -2.67 4.95
N ALA A 130 -0.07 -3.98 5.06
CA ALA A 130 -0.32 -4.91 3.97
C ALA A 130 -1.19 -6.09 4.42
N ARG A 131 -1.84 -6.73 3.45
CA ARG A 131 -2.40 -8.06 3.63
C ARG A 131 -1.35 -9.08 3.20
N TYR A 132 -0.89 -9.89 4.17
CA TYR A 132 0.15 -10.89 3.92
C TYR A 132 -0.41 -12.10 3.17
N GLY A 133 -1.61 -12.54 3.54
CA GLY A 133 -2.34 -13.62 2.86
C GLY A 133 -3.51 -14.12 3.73
N GLY A 134 -4.57 -14.64 3.12
CA GLY A 134 -5.72 -15.15 3.88
C GLY A 134 -6.27 -14.14 4.88
N GLU A 135 -6.19 -14.47 6.16
CA GLU A 135 -6.56 -13.65 7.31
C GLU A 135 -5.39 -12.91 7.99
N GLU A 136 -4.20 -12.98 7.39
CA GLU A 136 -2.97 -12.43 7.95
C GLU A 136 -2.69 -11.03 7.40
N PHE A 137 -2.31 -10.13 8.29
CA PHE A 137 -1.90 -8.76 7.96
C PHE A 137 -0.54 -8.46 8.56
N THR A 138 0.14 -7.47 8.00
CA THR A 138 1.42 -7.01 8.52
C THR A 138 1.48 -5.48 8.54
N VAL A 139 2.23 -4.94 9.50
CA VAL A 139 2.59 -3.53 9.56
C VAL A 139 4.10 -3.42 9.64
N ILE A 140 4.69 -2.67 8.71
CA ILE A 140 6.12 -2.37 8.70
C ILE A 140 6.33 -0.98 9.27
N LEU A 141 7.27 -0.86 10.19
CA LEU A 141 7.50 0.31 11.03
C LEU A 141 8.99 0.68 11.01
N PRO A 142 9.48 1.37 9.99
CA PRO A 142 10.83 1.90 9.99
C PRO A 142 10.91 3.16 10.87
N TRP A 143 12.08 3.42 11.45
CA TRP A 143 12.37 4.59 12.31
C TRP A 143 11.37 4.76 13.46
N VAL A 144 10.96 3.67 14.08
CA VAL A 144 9.96 3.65 15.16
C VAL A 144 10.65 3.52 16.53
N LYS A 145 10.14 4.18 17.54
CA LYS A 145 10.57 3.96 18.92
C LYS A 145 9.88 2.71 19.48
N ARG A 146 10.55 1.99 20.38
CA ARG A 146 10.00 0.78 21.03
C ARG A 146 8.64 1.02 21.66
N GLY A 147 8.46 2.14 22.38
CA GLY A 147 7.20 2.47 23.02
C GLY A 147 6.05 2.70 22.01
N ASP A 148 6.32 3.35 20.89
CA ASP A 148 5.33 3.58 19.83
C ASP A 148 4.94 2.27 19.13
N PHE A 149 5.91 1.35 18.94
CA PHE A 149 5.66 0.00 18.43
C PHE A 149 4.73 -0.79 19.33
N GLU A 150 4.98 -0.82 20.64
CA GLU A 150 4.16 -1.54 21.61
C GLU A 150 2.76 -0.93 21.74
N LEU A 151 2.67 0.41 21.75
CA LEU A 151 1.38 1.13 21.78
C LEU A 151 0.55 0.86 20.52
N LEU A 152 1.18 0.81 19.35
CA LEU A 152 0.48 0.50 18.10
C LEU A 152 -0.06 -0.93 18.14
N ALA A 153 0.73 -1.92 18.56
CA ALA A 153 0.29 -3.31 18.66
C ALA A 153 -0.98 -3.43 19.55
N MET A 154 -0.95 -2.83 20.74
CA MET A 154 -2.11 -2.80 21.64
C MET A 154 -3.30 -2.02 21.05
N GLY A 155 -3.00 -0.92 20.36
CA GLY A 155 -4.00 -0.10 19.68
C GLY A 155 -4.75 -0.88 18.60
N ILE A 156 -4.05 -1.68 17.81
CA ILE A 156 -4.63 -2.54 16.76
C ILE A 156 -5.58 -3.58 17.38
N VAL A 157 -5.14 -4.30 18.41
CA VAL A 157 -6.00 -5.28 19.12
C VAL A 157 -7.28 -4.63 19.62
N THR A 158 -7.14 -3.46 20.23
CA THR A 158 -8.28 -2.69 20.76
C THR A 158 -9.20 -2.18 19.66
N ALA A 159 -8.63 -1.65 18.57
CA ALA A 159 -9.40 -1.11 17.45
C ALA A 159 -10.24 -2.19 16.75
N VAL A 160 -9.65 -3.37 16.51
CA VAL A 160 -10.38 -4.50 15.89
C VAL A 160 -11.51 -4.97 16.82
N ARG A 161 -11.23 -5.18 18.10
CA ARG A 161 -12.26 -5.58 19.09
C ARG A 161 -13.40 -4.56 19.16
N ASN A 162 -13.09 -3.27 19.09
CA ASN A 162 -14.09 -2.19 19.13
C ASN A 162 -14.94 -2.11 17.85
N CYS A 163 -14.57 -2.79 16.76
CA CYS A 163 -15.47 -2.98 15.63
C CYS A 163 -16.72 -3.78 15.99
N ALA A 164 -16.70 -4.49 17.13
CA ALA A 164 -17.80 -5.25 17.69
C ALA A 164 -18.49 -6.20 16.68
N MET A 165 -17.71 -6.82 15.81
CA MET A 165 -18.22 -7.78 14.83
C MET A 165 -18.56 -9.09 15.55
N PRO A 166 -19.81 -9.56 15.53
CA PRO A 166 -20.20 -10.79 16.22
C PRO A 166 -19.40 -11.99 15.72
N HIS A 167 -18.90 -12.82 16.63
CA HIS A 167 -18.21 -14.08 16.33
C HIS A 167 -18.63 -15.17 17.32
N ALA A 168 -19.72 -15.87 17.00
CA ALA A 168 -20.32 -16.89 17.87
C ALA A 168 -19.34 -18.01 18.22
N MET A 169 -18.39 -18.34 17.31
CA MET A 169 -17.41 -19.39 17.53
C MET A 169 -16.15 -18.93 18.28
N ASN A 170 -16.05 -17.64 18.61
CA ASN A 170 -15.03 -17.09 19.53
C ASN A 170 -15.65 -16.93 20.93
N ALA A 171 -15.89 -18.03 21.59
CA ALA A 171 -16.71 -18.12 22.82
C ALA A 171 -16.20 -17.22 23.96
N HIS A 172 -14.90 -16.95 24.02
CA HIS A 172 -14.31 -16.12 25.08
C HIS A 172 -14.66 -14.63 24.90
N TRP A 173 -14.69 -14.15 23.68
CA TRP A 173 -14.89 -12.72 23.37
C TRP A 173 -16.25 -12.41 22.76
N GLY A 174 -16.88 -13.37 22.09
CA GLY A 174 -18.15 -13.18 21.37
C GLY A 174 -18.07 -12.26 20.16
N VAL A 175 -16.90 -11.69 19.90
CA VAL A 175 -16.61 -10.78 18.78
C VAL A 175 -15.32 -11.19 18.10
N VAL A 176 -15.10 -10.65 16.90
CA VAL A 176 -13.83 -10.80 16.17
C VAL A 176 -12.70 -10.12 16.93
N THR A 177 -11.62 -10.86 17.11
CA THR A 177 -10.37 -10.39 17.72
C THR A 177 -9.19 -10.73 16.82
N VAL A 178 -8.04 -10.18 17.12
CA VAL A 178 -6.78 -10.47 16.43
C VAL A 178 -5.69 -10.79 17.43
N SER A 179 -4.82 -11.73 17.07
CA SER A 179 -3.54 -11.97 17.69
C SER A 179 -2.46 -11.13 16.99
N VAL A 180 -1.62 -10.47 17.77
CA VAL A 180 -0.54 -9.63 17.25
C VAL A 180 0.78 -10.07 17.82
N GLY A 181 1.73 -10.41 16.95
CA GLY A 181 3.12 -10.68 17.29
C GLY A 181 4.04 -9.72 16.53
N GLY A 182 5.24 -9.49 17.03
CA GLY A 182 6.15 -8.61 16.30
C GLY A 182 7.60 -8.68 16.77
N GLY A 183 8.48 -8.13 15.91
CA GLY A 183 9.90 -7.96 16.15
C GLY A 183 10.28 -6.49 16.09
N PHE A 184 11.17 -6.07 17.00
CA PHE A 184 11.75 -4.74 17.04
C PHE A 184 13.27 -4.85 17.08
N LEU A 185 13.92 -4.15 16.17
CA LEU A 185 15.37 -3.98 16.11
C LEU A 185 15.71 -2.49 16.34
N ALA A 186 16.68 -2.25 17.21
CA ALA A 186 17.20 -0.90 17.51
C ALA A 186 18.53 -0.69 16.83
#